data_41e52f39b1b599820a20bc43b4969331
#
_entry.id   41e52f39b1b599820a20bc43b4969331
#
_cell.length_a   1.000
_cell.length_b   1.000
_cell.length_c   1.000
_cell.angle_alpha   90.00
_cell.angle_beta   90.00
_cell.angle_gamma   90.00
#
_symmetry.space_group_name_H-M   'P 1'
#
loop_
_entity.id
_entity.type
_entity.pdbx_description
1 polymer ?
#
loop_
_entity_poly.entity_id
_entity_poly.type
_entity_poly.pdbx_seq_one_letter_code
_entity_poly.pdbx_strand_id
1 'polypeptide(L)'
;MGENVVRIEAEALRALADRLAGPMAADFNRALELMFGCRGRVVVTGMGKSGLIARKIAATLSSTGSPALYLHPVEALHGDLGMIVRGDVVLALSASGETEEILQLMATIKRLQVPLIAMTCDESAARAAGAGARSTQASSTRASTLASAADVALDCSISQEACSLGLAPTASTTTMLALGDALAVALSEKRGFKEEDFANLHPGGKLGKRLARVESLMHTGDAVPKVSAQTKMPDVIYEMSRKKLGMTTVVDGDPLLGDRLLGVISDGDLRRLIEQRGKDALDLTAGDCMTRTPKTIGAQEFAATALARMEEMKITSLVVVDSRAENDQRLRGIVHLHDLWGTEMV
;
A
#
# COMPACT_ATOMS: atom_id res chain seq x y z
N MET A 1 -7.49 30.75 -20.00
CA MET A 1 -8.52 30.57 -18.96
C MET A 1 -8.19 29.38 -18.04
N GLY A 2 -7.98 28.18 -18.55
CA GLY A 2 -7.60 27.02 -17.70
C GLY A 2 -6.28 27.21 -16.92
N GLU A 3 -5.26 27.83 -17.53
CA GLU A 3 -4.00 28.15 -16.86
C GLU A 3 -4.22 28.98 -15.60
N ASN A 4 -5.11 29.98 -15.64
CA ASN A 4 -5.39 30.84 -14.48
C ASN A 4 -6.02 30.05 -13.31
N VAL A 5 -6.86 29.08 -13.59
CA VAL A 5 -7.44 28.17 -12.57
C VAL A 5 -6.33 27.44 -11.85
N VAL A 6 -5.41 26.81 -12.58
CA VAL A 6 -4.29 26.07 -12.00
C VAL A 6 -3.36 26.99 -11.19
N ARG A 7 -3.13 28.24 -11.64
CA ARG A 7 -2.33 29.23 -10.91
C ARG A 7 -2.96 29.61 -9.56
N ILE A 8 -4.28 29.84 -9.53
CA ILE A 8 -5.02 30.17 -8.30
C ILE A 8 -4.92 28.99 -7.29
N GLU A 9 -5.13 27.76 -7.77
CA GLU A 9 -5.00 26.58 -6.92
C GLU A 9 -3.56 26.39 -6.39
N ALA A 10 -2.56 26.60 -7.25
CA ALA A 10 -1.15 26.51 -6.86
C ALA A 10 -0.79 27.57 -5.79
N GLU A 11 -1.33 28.79 -5.88
CA GLU A 11 -1.14 29.82 -4.87
C GLU A 11 -1.79 29.46 -3.55
N ALA A 12 -2.99 28.89 -3.57
CA ALA A 12 -3.69 28.40 -2.38
C ALA A 12 -2.87 27.29 -1.67
N LEU A 13 -2.24 26.38 -2.45
CA LEU A 13 -1.37 25.34 -1.89
C LEU A 13 -0.08 25.91 -1.28
N ARG A 14 0.54 26.94 -1.88
CA ARG A 14 1.69 27.62 -1.27
C ARG A 14 1.31 28.25 0.06
N ALA A 15 0.20 28.97 0.11
CA ALA A 15 -0.31 29.59 1.34
C ALA A 15 -0.63 28.52 2.41
N LEU A 16 -1.14 27.36 2.02
CA LEU A 16 -1.33 26.23 2.94
C LEU A 16 0.01 25.72 3.49
N ALA A 17 1.02 25.56 2.63
CA ALA A 17 2.36 25.10 3.04
C ALA A 17 3.00 26.09 4.04
N ASP A 18 2.87 27.39 3.79
CA ASP A 18 3.37 28.43 4.71
C ASP A 18 2.66 28.39 6.06
N ARG A 19 1.35 28.13 6.09
CA ARG A 19 0.61 27.92 7.35
C ARG A 19 1.08 26.68 8.09
N LEU A 20 1.31 25.58 7.39
CA LEU A 20 1.85 24.34 7.99
C LEU A 20 3.24 24.53 8.58
N ALA A 21 4.10 25.30 7.90
CA ALA A 21 5.44 25.61 8.40
C ALA A 21 5.45 26.63 9.54
N GLY A 22 4.33 27.34 9.76
CA GLY A 22 4.22 28.44 10.71
C GLY A 22 3.05 28.29 11.70
N PRO A 23 1.98 29.10 11.57
CA PRO A 23 0.96 29.23 12.62
C PRO A 23 0.13 27.96 12.85
N MET A 24 -0.01 27.09 11.87
CA MET A 24 -0.79 25.85 11.97
C MET A 24 0.05 24.64 12.40
N ALA A 25 1.38 24.76 12.54
CA ALA A 25 2.27 23.62 12.82
C ALA A 25 1.88 22.88 14.12
N ALA A 26 1.51 23.62 15.18
CA ALA A 26 1.12 23.02 16.47
C ALA A 26 -0.20 22.23 16.35
N ASP A 27 -1.19 22.79 15.64
CA ASP A 27 -2.49 22.13 15.44
C ASP A 27 -2.38 20.92 14.52
N PHE A 28 -1.56 21.00 13.46
CA PHE A 28 -1.27 19.85 12.60
C PHE A 28 -0.63 18.70 13.40
N ASN A 29 0.37 18.99 14.22
CA ASN A 29 1.01 17.98 15.06
C ASN A 29 0.01 17.39 16.07
N ARG A 30 -0.86 18.22 16.67
CA ARG A 30 -1.89 17.75 17.59
C ARG A 30 -2.91 16.85 16.89
N ALA A 31 -3.35 17.20 15.68
CA ALA A 31 -4.21 16.34 14.85
C ALA A 31 -3.53 15.00 14.56
N LEU A 32 -2.25 15.03 14.17
CA LEU A 32 -1.45 13.83 13.93
C LEU A 32 -1.34 12.94 15.17
N GLU A 33 -1.14 13.53 16.37
CA GLU A 33 -1.09 12.77 17.63
C GLU A 33 -2.44 12.11 17.96
N LEU A 34 -3.56 12.81 17.75
CA LEU A 34 -4.90 12.23 17.93
C LEU A 34 -5.12 11.04 17.00
N MET A 35 -4.72 11.17 15.73
CA MET A 35 -4.84 10.10 14.74
C MET A 35 -3.87 8.94 15.03
N PHE A 36 -2.67 9.23 15.51
CA PHE A 36 -1.69 8.21 15.89
C PHE A 36 -2.14 7.40 17.11
N GLY A 37 -2.74 8.06 18.09
CA GLY A 37 -3.30 7.44 19.30
C GLY A 37 -4.64 6.73 19.07
N CYS A 38 -5.23 6.83 17.87
CA CYS A 38 -6.48 6.17 17.51
C CYS A 38 -6.33 4.64 17.57
N ARG A 39 -7.16 3.99 18.38
CA ARG A 39 -7.20 2.54 18.53
C ARG A 39 -8.26 1.87 17.65
N GLY A 40 -9.19 2.67 17.13
CA GLY A 40 -10.23 2.26 16.21
C GLY A 40 -9.90 2.70 14.78
N ARG A 41 -10.81 3.45 14.16
CA ARG A 41 -10.71 3.93 12.78
C ARG A 41 -10.73 5.45 12.72
N VAL A 42 -10.15 6.00 11.67
CA VAL A 42 -10.36 7.41 11.32
C VAL A 42 -11.65 7.49 10.50
N VAL A 43 -12.69 8.07 11.09
CA VAL A 43 -13.98 8.28 10.43
C VAL A 43 -13.94 9.64 9.75
N VAL A 44 -13.89 9.66 8.41
CA VAL A 44 -13.83 10.89 7.63
C VAL A 44 -15.22 11.24 7.14
N THR A 45 -15.68 12.48 7.37
CA THR A 45 -17.01 12.93 6.98
C THR A 45 -16.98 14.28 6.28
N GLY A 46 -17.95 14.55 5.43
CA GLY A 46 -18.09 15.79 4.67
C GLY A 46 -19.28 15.71 3.72
N MET A 47 -19.82 16.87 3.32
CA MET A 47 -20.99 16.98 2.45
C MET A 47 -20.61 17.46 1.04
N GLY A 48 -21.31 17.00 0.03
CA GLY A 48 -21.15 17.46 -1.35
C GLY A 48 -19.71 17.25 -1.87
N LYS A 49 -19.08 18.33 -2.34
CA LYS A 49 -17.69 18.24 -2.85
C LYS A 49 -16.67 17.95 -1.75
N SER A 50 -16.85 18.51 -0.55
CA SER A 50 -16.03 18.14 0.61
C SER A 50 -16.20 16.66 0.99
N GLY A 51 -17.37 16.08 0.76
CA GLY A 51 -17.62 14.64 0.93
C GLY A 51 -16.84 13.76 -0.06
N LEU A 52 -16.68 14.20 -1.30
CA LEU A 52 -15.83 13.51 -2.28
C LEU A 52 -14.35 13.54 -1.88
N ILE A 53 -13.89 14.69 -1.36
CA ILE A 53 -12.54 14.82 -0.80
C ILE A 53 -12.38 13.93 0.44
N ALA A 54 -13.36 13.91 1.34
CA ALA A 54 -13.37 13.05 2.52
C ALA A 54 -13.27 11.56 2.17
N ARG A 55 -13.97 11.10 1.12
CA ARG A 55 -13.84 9.73 0.59
C ARG A 55 -12.42 9.43 0.12
N LYS A 56 -11.79 10.38 -0.61
CA LYS A 56 -10.41 10.22 -1.07
C LYS A 56 -9.44 10.15 0.09
N ILE A 57 -9.59 11.01 1.10
CA ILE A 57 -8.73 11.00 2.30
C ILE A 57 -8.87 9.67 3.05
N ALA A 58 -10.09 9.17 3.25
CA ALA A 58 -10.33 7.87 3.89
C ALA A 58 -9.65 6.73 3.11
N ALA A 59 -9.75 6.75 1.79
CA ALA A 59 -9.08 5.77 0.93
C ALA A 59 -7.55 5.85 1.05
N THR A 60 -6.98 7.08 1.06
CA THR A 60 -5.54 7.29 1.24
C THR A 60 -5.06 6.76 2.60
N LEU A 61 -5.75 7.11 3.69
CA LEU A 61 -5.44 6.61 5.03
C LEU A 61 -5.44 5.08 5.07
N SER A 62 -6.47 4.44 4.51
CA SER A 62 -6.57 2.98 4.47
C SER A 62 -5.43 2.36 3.66
N SER A 63 -5.08 2.94 2.51
CA SER A 63 -4.01 2.45 1.65
C SER A 63 -2.61 2.69 2.21
N THR A 64 -2.47 3.56 3.21
CA THR A 64 -1.23 3.88 3.91
C THR A 64 -1.17 3.32 5.33
N GLY A 65 -1.95 2.26 5.61
CA GLY A 65 -1.87 1.48 6.85
C GLY A 65 -2.66 2.04 8.03
N SER A 66 -3.52 3.03 7.81
CA SER A 66 -4.39 3.56 8.86
C SER A 66 -5.85 3.21 8.58
N PRO A 67 -6.49 2.32 9.35
CA PRO A 67 -7.88 1.95 9.12
C PRO A 67 -8.78 3.19 9.12
N ALA A 68 -9.46 3.44 8.02
CA ALA A 68 -10.34 4.59 7.87
C ALA A 68 -11.60 4.24 7.08
N LEU A 69 -12.66 5.02 7.28
CA LEU A 69 -13.89 4.92 6.51
C LEU A 69 -14.47 6.31 6.26
N TYR A 70 -15.24 6.42 5.18
CA TYR A 70 -16.06 7.59 4.93
C TYR A 70 -17.48 7.39 5.49
N LEU A 71 -17.96 8.35 6.26
CA LEU A 71 -19.33 8.39 6.77
C LEU A 71 -20.07 9.58 6.14
N HIS A 72 -21.14 9.30 5.39
CA HIS A 72 -21.96 10.35 4.82
C HIS A 72 -22.82 10.98 5.92
N PRO A 73 -22.81 12.34 6.09
CA PRO A 73 -23.51 12.97 7.21
C PRO A 73 -25.01 12.66 7.26
N VAL A 74 -25.69 12.65 6.12
CA VAL A 74 -27.13 12.35 6.04
C VAL A 74 -27.41 10.90 6.43
N GLU A 75 -26.65 9.94 5.89
CA GLU A 75 -26.83 8.52 6.24
C GLU A 75 -26.56 8.29 7.73
N ALA A 76 -25.58 9.00 8.29
CA ALA A 76 -25.29 8.97 9.72
C ALA A 76 -26.52 9.37 10.55
N LEU A 77 -27.25 10.41 10.16
CA LEU A 77 -28.47 10.86 10.86
C LEU A 77 -29.63 9.85 10.73
N HIS A 78 -29.60 8.97 9.73
CA HIS A 78 -30.63 7.97 9.48
C HIS A 78 -30.25 6.55 9.94
N GLY A 79 -29.18 6.39 10.73
CA GLY A 79 -28.84 5.10 11.35
C GLY A 79 -27.37 4.76 11.38
N ASP A 80 -26.56 5.27 10.43
CA ASP A 80 -25.15 4.91 10.31
C ASP A 80 -24.24 5.55 11.38
N LEU A 81 -24.81 6.36 12.31
CA LEU A 81 -24.07 6.84 13.49
C LEU A 81 -23.48 5.71 14.34
N GLY A 82 -24.07 4.51 14.30
CA GLY A 82 -23.52 3.32 14.93
C GLY A 82 -22.15 2.88 14.40
N MET A 83 -21.73 3.42 13.25
CA MET A 83 -20.38 3.19 12.71
C MET A 83 -19.27 3.92 13.51
N ILE A 84 -19.63 4.95 14.29
CA ILE A 84 -18.69 5.66 15.18
C ILE A 84 -18.71 4.99 16.54
N VAL A 85 -17.56 4.52 16.98
CA VAL A 85 -17.40 3.84 18.27
C VAL A 85 -16.28 4.47 19.10
N ARG A 86 -16.27 4.18 20.40
CA ARG A 86 -15.19 4.64 21.28
C ARG A 86 -13.84 4.10 20.79
N GLY A 87 -12.84 4.97 20.74
CA GLY A 87 -11.51 4.67 20.24
C GLY A 87 -11.30 5.11 18.79
N ASP A 88 -12.35 5.53 18.07
CA ASP A 88 -12.24 6.18 16.77
C ASP A 88 -11.77 7.64 16.91
N VAL A 89 -11.43 8.26 15.78
CA VAL A 89 -11.19 9.70 15.61
C VAL A 89 -12.04 10.16 14.43
N VAL A 90 -12.75 11.28 14.58
CA VAL A 90 -13.52 11.87 13.48
C VAL A 90 -12.74 13.01 12.83
N LEU A 91 -12.63 12.98 11.50
CA LEU A 91 -12.10 14.06 10.66
C LEU A 91 -13.25 14.63 9.83
N ALA A 92 -13.72 15.83 10.17
CA ALA A 92 -14.85 16.48 9.52
C ALA A 92 -14.40 17.61 8.58
N LEU A 93 -14.86 17.56 7.32
CA LEU A 93 -14.56 18.53 6.28
C LEU A 93 -15.78 19.40 5.99
N SER A 94 -15.68 20.71 6.24
CA SER A 94 -16.70 21.70 5.89
C SER A 94 -16.05 23.05 5.60
N ALA A 95 -16.14 23.54 4.37
CA ALA A 95 -15.51 24.81 4.01
C ALA A 95 -16.07 25.99 4.84
N SER A 96 -17.37 26.05 5.06
CA SER A 96 -18.03 27.07 5.90
C SER A 96 -17.91 26.77 7.40
N GLY A 97 -17.69 25.49 7.78
CA GLY A 97 -17.80 25.05 9.16
C GLY A 97 -19.20 25.13 9.77
N GLU A 98 -20.22 25.41 8.92
CA GLU A 98 -21.62 25.62 9.31
C GLU A 98 -22.58 24.67 8.59
N THR A 99 -22.07 23.56 8.01
CA THR A 99 -22.90 22.55 7.35
C THR A 99 -23.79 21.86 8.38
N GLU A 100 -25.11 22.04 8.27
CA GLU A 100 -26.08 21.63 9.28
C GLU A 100 -26.02 20.12 9.59
N GLU A 101 -25.92 19.29 8.58
CA GLU A 101 -25.85 17.83 8.72
C GLU A 101 -24.59 17.39 9.48
N ILE A 102 -23.47 18.09 9.32
CA ILE A 102 -22.24 17.83 10.09
C ILE A 102 -22.40 18.30 11.53
N LEU A 103 -22.99 19.46 11.73
CA LEU A 103 -23.23 20.01 13.07
C LEU A 103 -24.14 19.12 13.91
N GLN A 104 -25.15 18.50 13.29
CA GLN A 104 -26.03 17.54 13.97
C GLN A 104 -25.30 16.28 14.47
N LEU A 105 -24.22 15.86 13.81
CA LEU A 105 -23.40 14.72 14.27
C LEU A 105 -22.61 15.04 15.55
N MET A 106 -22.27 16.30 15.79
CA MET A 106 -21.37 16.70 16.89
C MET A 106 -21.88 16.28 18.26
N ALA A 107 -23.19 16.34 18.48
CA ALA A 107 -23.78 15.94 19.76
C ALA A 107 -23.48 14.48 20.09
N THR A 108 -23.56 13.60 19.08
CA THR A 108 -23.25 12.17 19.23
C THR A 108 -21.75 11.93 19.37
N ILE A 109 -20.91 12.58 18.56
CA ILE A 109 -19.44 12.50 18.63
C ILE A 109 -18.98 12.88 20.05
N LYS A 110 -19.47 14.00 20.59
CA LYS A 110 -19.16 14.45 21.97
C LYS A 110 -19.66 13.46 23.04
N ARG A 111 -20.86 12.92 22.89
CA ARG A 111 -21.40 11.91 23.82
C ARG A 111 -20.56 10.65 23.86
N LEU A 112 -20.02 10.23 22.73
CA LEU A 112 -19.15 9.06 22.60
C LEU A 112 -17.71 9.34 23.07
N GLN A 113 -17.39 10.62 23.34
CA GLN A 113 -16.03 11.06 23.70
C GLN A 113 -14.99 10.70 22.63
N VAL A 114 -15.39 10.79 21.36
CA VAL A 114 -14.52 10.55 20.20
C VAL A 114 -13.88 11.89 19.82
N PRO A 115 -12.55 11.96 19.69
CA PRO A 115 -11.86 13.16 19.27
C PRO A 115 -12.33 13.64 17.88
N LEU A 116 -12.53 14.95 17.74
CA LEU A 116 -12.99 15.60 16.53
C LEU A 116 -11.91 16.53 15.98
N ILE A 117 -11.46 16.28 14.76
CA ILE A 117 -10.60 17.16 13.98
C ILE A 117 -11.46 17.82 12.91
N ALA A 118 -11.44 19.14 12.81
CA ALA A 118 -12.14 19.89 11.77
C ALA A 118 -11.17 20.43 10.72
N MET A 119 -11.55 20.35 9.45
CA MET A 119 -10.94 21.06 8.34
C MET A 119 -11.95 22.09 7.84
N THR A 120 -11.65 23.38 8.05
CA THR A 120 -12.54 24.49 7.66
C THR A 120 -11.77 25.55 6.87
N CYS A 121 -12.47 26.39 6.13
CA CYS A 121 -11.89 27.53 5.42
C CYS A 121 -12.17 28.86 6.12
N ASP A 122 -12.32 28.86 7.43
CA ASP A 122 -12.51 30.06 8.20
C ASP A 122 -11.18 30.66 8.69
N GLU A 123 -10.89 31.90 8.32
CA GLU A 123 -9.65 32.61 8.62
C GLU A 123 -9.39 32.89 10.12
N SER A 124 -10.22 32.42 11.02
CA SER A 124 -10.19 32.83 12.42
C SER A 124 -9.05 32.22 13.25
N ALA A 125 -8.53 31.09 12.85
CA ALA A 125 -7.36 30.48 13.51
C ALA A 125 -6.06 31.27 13.20
N ALA A 126 -5.93 31.84 12.01
CA ALA A 126 -4.75 32.57 11.55
C ALA A 126 -4.62 33.96 12.22
N ARG A 127 -5.73 34.60 12.63
CA ARG A 127 -5.72 35.96 13.26
C ARG A 127 -5.39 35.97 14.72
N ALA A 128 -5.57 34.89 15.44
CA ALA A 128 -5.13 34.79 16.84
C ALA A 128 -3.60 34.83 16.97
N ALA A 129 -2.86 34.63 15.89
CA ALA A 129 -1.39 34.62 15.84
C ALA A 129 -0.72 35.91 15.32
N GLY A 130 -1.46 37.00 15.06
CA GLY A 130 -0.88 38.34 14.89
C GLY A 130 -0.38 38.73 13.50
N ALA A 131 -0.89 38.17 12.41
CA ALA A 131 -0.53 38.58 11.03
C ALA A 131 -1.58 39.54 10.45
N GLY A 132 -1.22 40.81 10.25
CA GLY A 132 -2.06 41.83 9.64
C GLY A 132 -2.21 41.63 8.13
N ALA A 133 -3.39 41.23 7.67
CA ALA A 133 -3.80 41.33 6.28
C ALA A 133 -5.18 42.00 6.19
N ARG A 134 -5.29 43.04 5.36
CA ARG A 134 -6.53 43.75 5.07
C ARG A 134 -7.31 42.98 4.02
N SER A 135 -8.38 42.28 4.41
CA SER A 135 -9.40 41.83 3.44
C SER A 135 -10.59 42.76 3.49
N THR A 136 -11.11 43.17 2.33
CA THR A 136 -12.17 44.17 2.14
C THR A 136 -13.58 43.57 2.18
N GLN A 137 -13.75 42.34 2.66
CA GLN A 137 -15.08 41.79 2.94
C GLN A 137 -15.15 41.43 4.45
N ALA A 138 -16.17 41.96 5.09
CA ALA A 138 -16.47 41.71 6.50
C ALA A 138 -16.91 40.26 6.71
N SER A 139 -15.94 39.36 6.83
CA SER A 139 -16.19 38.02 7.37
C SER A 139 -16.00 38.06 8.89
N SER A 140 -16.91 37.46 9.61
CA SER A 140 -16.98 37.46 11.08
C SER A 140 -15.63 37.01 11.68
N THR A 141 -15.15 37.78 12.64
CA THR A 141 -13.94 37.51 13.45
C THR A 141 -14.08 36.29 14.37
N ARG A 142 -15.10 35.48 14.20
CA ARG A 142 -15.43 34.33 15.04
C ARG A 142 -15.22 33.00 14.27
N ALA A 143 -14.54 32.07 14.94
CA ALA A 143 -14.41 30.69 14.42
C ALA A 143 -15.78 30.08 14.15
N SER A 144 -15.88 29.27 13.08
CA SER A 144 -17.10 28.55 12.76
C SER A 144 -17.53 27.61 13.89
N THR A 145 -18.79 27.23 13.88
CA THR A 145 -19.36 26.32 14.90
C THR A 145 -18.60 24.99 14.94
N LEU A 146 -18.27 24.43 13.77
CA LEU A 146 -17.49 23.18 13.69
C LEU A 146 -16.09 23.36 14.25
N ALA A 147 -15.35 24.41 13.83
CA ALA A 147 -14.00 24.68 14.30
C ALA A 147 -13.96 24.94 15.82
N SER A 148 -14.93 25.70 16.34
CA SER A 148 -15.04 26.00 17.79
C SER A 148 -15.36 24.77 18.64
N ALA A 149 -16.02 23.77 18.05
CA ALA A 149 -16.43 22.55 18.75
C ALA A 149 -15.42 21.41 18.64
N ALA A 150 -14.47 21.49 17.70
CA ALA A 150 -13.45 20.49 17.47
C ALA A 150 -12.36 20.51 18.55
N ASP A 151 -11.72 19.37 18.78
CA ASP A 151 -10.52 19.26 19.62
C ASP A 151 -9.31 19.90 18.93
N VAL A 152 -9.31 19.86 17.60
CA VAL A 152 -8.32 20.51 16.72
C VAL A 152 -9.02 21.05 15.48
N ALA A 153 -8.77 22.31 15.13
CA ALA A 153 -9.22 22.92 13.88
C ALA A 153 -8.03 23.22 12.96
N LEU A 154 -8.12 22.74 11.72
CA LEU A 154 -7.10 22.93 10.69
C LEU A 154 -7.63 23.90 9.63
N ASP A 155 -6.89 24.97 9.40
CA ASP A 155 -7.24 26.05 8.50
C ASP A 155 -6.90 25.72 7.04
N CYS A 156 -7.95 25.50 6.23
CA CYS A 156 -7.90 25.33 4.79
C CYS A 156 -8.30 26.59 4.02
N SER A 157 -8.28 27.78 4.64
CA SER A 157 -8.72 29.03 4.01
C SER A 157 -7.93 29.32 2.74
N ILE A 158 -8.63 29.98 1.82
CA ILE A 158 -8.13 30.39 0.52
C ILE A 158 -8.44 31.87 0.28
N SER A 159 -7.68 32.53 -0.58
CA SER A 159 -7.94 33.91 -0.96
C SER A 159 -9.15 34.05 -1.89
N GLN A 160 -9.33 33.07 -2.79
CA GLN A 160 -10.43 33.03 -3.75
C GLN A 160 -10.59 31.62 -4.34
N GLU A 161 -11.81 31.29 -4.76
CA GLU A 161 -12.04 30.14 -5.62
C GLU A 161 -11.59 30.44 -7.06
N ALA A 162 -11.14 29.41 -7.79
CA ALA A 162 -10.67 29.57 -9.17
C ALA A 162 -11.81 29.74 -10.20
N CYS A 163 -13.06 29.59 -9.76
CA CYS A 163 -14.24 29.86 -10.57
C CYS A 163 -14.52 31.37 -10.64
N SER A 164 -14.78 31.89 -11.85
CA SER A 164 -15.07 33.31 -12.06
C SER A 164 -16.26 33.85 -11.27
N LEU A 165 -17.21 32.99 -10.93
CA LEU A 165 -18.35 33.33 -10.07
C LEU A 165 -18.06 33.18 -8.58
N GLY A 166 -16.91 32.60 -8.20
CA GLY A 166 -16.57 32.34 -6.80
C GLY A 166 -17.44 31.30 -6.08
N LEU A 167 -18.31 30.56 -6.84
CA LEU A 167 -19.33 29.68 -6.26
C LEU A 167 -18.93 28.19 -6.29
N ALA A 168 -18.14 27.80 -7.29
CA ALA A 168 -17.74 26.40 -7.41
C ALA A 168 -16.50 26.14 -6.54
N PRO A 169 -16.57 25.19 -5.58
CA PRO A 169 -15.41 24.77 -4.81
C PRO A 169 -14.33 24.19 -5.74
N THR A 170 -13.17 24.82 -5.73
CA THR A 170 -11.98 24.48 -6.53
C THR A 170 -10.74 24.56 -5.64
N ALA A 171 -10.20 25.73 -5.41
CA ALA A 171 -9.04 25.95 -4.53
C ALA A 171 -9.29 25.44 -3.09
N SER A 172 -10.49 25.63 -2.54
CA SER A 172 -10.86 25.12 -1.22
C SER A 172 -10.81 23.59 -1.14
N THR A 173 -11.32 22.90 -2.17
CA THR A 173 -11.27 21.44 -2.21
C THR A 173 -9.86 20.93 -2.44
N THR A 174 -9.06 21.63 -3.23
CA THR A 174 -7.65 21.31 -3.49
C THR A 174 -6.80 21.45 -2.21
N THR A 175 -7.00 22.50 -1.42
CA THR A 175 -6.31 22.66 -0.12
C THR A 175 -6.73 21.61 0.91
N MET A 176 -8.02 21.27 1.01
CA MET A 176 -8.48 20.20 1.89
C MET A 176 -7.89 18.84 1.50
N LEU A 177 -7.82 18.56 0.20
CA LEU A 177 -7.21 17.34 -0.32
C LEU A 177 -5.73 17.25 0.06
N ALA A 178 -4.97 18.31 -0.22
CA ALA A 178 -3.54 18.37 0.07
C ALA A 178 -3.24 18.23 1.57
N LEU A 179 -4.04 18.89 2.43
CA LEU A 179 -3.89 18.79 3.88
C LEU A 179 -4.24 17.37 4.39
N GLY A 180 -5.27 16.74 3.81
CA GLY A 180 -5.63 15.35 4.11
C GLY A 180 -4.54 14.36 3.71
N ASP A 181 -3.90 14.58 2.56
CA ASP A 181 -2.76 13.78 2.11
C ASP A 181 -1.54 14.00 3.02
N ALA A 182 -1.29 15.24 3.44
CA ALA A 182 -0.21 15.54 4.38
C ALA A 182 -0.40 14.81 5.72
N LEU A 183 -1.64 14.76 6.25
CA LEU A 183 -1.95 13.98 7.46
C LEU A 183 -1.76 12.48 7.24
N ALA A 184 -2.23 11.94 6.12
CA ALA A 184 -2.13 10.51 5.82
C ALA A 184 -0.68 10.05 5.67
N VAL A 185 0.15 10.83 4.95
CA VAL A 185 1.57 10.53 4.75
C VAL A 185 2.34 10.67 6.06
N ALA A 186 2.17 11.77 6.80
CA ALA A 186 2.84 11.96 8.08
C ALA A 186 2.44 10.88 9.11
N LEU A 187 1.18 10.44 9.11
CA LEU A 187 0.71 9.34 9.96
C LEU A 187 1.33 8.00 9.57
N SER A 188 1.43 7.73 8.28
CA SER A 188 2.07 6.54 7.72
C SER A 188 3.55 6.46 8.13
N GLU A 189 4.30 7.55 7.95
CA GLU A 189 5.70 7.64 8.38
C GLU A 189 5.84 7.45 9.89
N LYS A 190 5.00 8.12 10.69
CA LYS A 190 5.01 7.99 12.15
C LYS A 190 4.69 6.59 12.63
N ARG A 191 3.87 5.82 11.89
CA ARG A 191 3.57 4.41 12.16
C ARG A 191 4.65 3.46 11.68
N GLY A 192 5.65 3.94 10.95
CA GLY A 192 6.71 3.13 10.36
C GLY A 192 6.23 2.21 9.25
N PHE A 193 5.19 2.63 8.51
CA PHE A 193 4.62 1.91 7.37
C PHE A 193 5.67 1.77 6.25
N LYS A 194 5.83 0.55 5.74
CA LYS A 194 6.89 0.20 4.78
C LYS A 194 6.31 -0.18 3.43
N GLU A 195 7.18 -0.29 2.42
CA GLU A 195 6.81 -0.79 1.09
C GLU A 195 6.15 -2.17 1.13
N GLU A 196 6.60 -3.03 2.04
CA GLU A 196 6.03 -4.37 2.24
C GLU A 196 4.57 -4.30 2.71
N ASP A 197 4.26 -3.37 3.62
CA ASP A 197 2.90 -3.16 4.11
C ASP A 197 2.00 -2.62 2.98
N PHE A 198 2.55 -1.72 2.14
CA PHE A 198 1.84 -1.20 0.98
C PHE A 198 1.52 -2.31 -0.03
N ALA A 199 2.47 -3.22 -0.30
CA ALA A 199 2.27 -4.36 -1.18
C ALA A 199 1.15 -5.28 -0.68
N ASN A 200 1.12 -5.56 0.62
CA ASN A 200 0.10 -6.40 1.25
C ASN A 200 -1.32 -5.79 1.12
N LEU A 201 -1.42 -4.47 1.13
CA LEU A 201 -2.70 -3.76 0.97
C LEU A 201 -3.11 -3.58 -0.50
N HIS A 202 -2.20 -3.78 -1.46
CA HIS A 202 -2.43 -3.58 -2.90
C HIS A 202 -2.08 -4.83 -3.74
N PRO A 203 -2.62 -6.03 -3.43
CA PRO A 203 -2.18 -7.27 -4.07
C PRO A 203 -2.46 -7.31 -5.59
N GLY A 204 -3.44 -6.57 -6.08
CA GLY A 204 -3.80 -6.50 -7.50
C GLY A 204 -3.06 -5.47 -8.34
N GLY A 205 -2.29 -4.55 -7.73
CA GLY A 205 -1.58 -3.48 -8.43
C GLY A 205 -0.21 -3.90 -8.96
N LYS A 206 0.31 -3.22 -10.01
CA LYS A 206 1.68 -3.47 -10.53
C LYS A 206 2.74 -3.39 -9.43
N LEU A 207 2.61 -2.45 -8.49
CA LEU A 207 3.53 -2.30 -7.39
C LEU A 207 3.41 -3.44 -6.37
N GLY A 208 2.20 -3.87 -6.01
CA GLY A 208 1.98 -5.02 -5.14
C GLY A 208 2.59 -6.30 -5.71
N LYS A 209 2.44 -6.50 -7.02
CA LYS A 209 3.02 -7.63 -7.73
C LYS A 209 4.56 -7.60 -7.74
N ARG A 210 5.19 -6.43 -7.92
CA ARG A 210 6.65 -6.28 -7.86
C ARG A 210 7.23 -6.53 -6.46
N LEU A 211 6.46 -6.23 -5.44
CA LEU A 211 6.83 -6.43 -4.03
C LEU A 211 6.32 -7.78 -3.47
N ALA A 212 5.66 -8.59 -4.30
CA ALA A 212 5.29 -9.96 -3.93
C ALA A 212 6.55 -10.76 -3.55
N ARG A 213 6.45 -11.57 -2.50
CA ARG A 213 7.52 -12.48 -2.12
C ARG A 213 7.48 -13.74 -2.98
N VAL A 214 8.62 -14.33 -3.20
CA VAL A 214 8.76 -15.59 -3.95
C VAL A 214 7.85 -16.67 -3.37
N GLU A 215 7.68 -16.75 -2.05
CA GLU A 215 6.80 -17.74 -1.40
C GLU A 215 5.33 -17.67 -1.82
N SER A 216 4.84 -16.49 -2.22
CA SER A 216 3.45 -16.32 -2.67
C SER A 216 3.23 -16.74 -4.13
N LEU A 217 4.29 -16.94 -4.90
CA LEU A 217 4.25 -17.24 -6.33
C LEU A 217 4.87 -18.61 -6.67
N MET A 218 5.66 -19.20 -5.78
CA MET A 218 6.35 -20.46 -6.03
C MET A 218 5.39 -21.66 -6.04
N HIS A 219 5.70 -22.63 -6.84
CA HIS A 219 5.11 -23.97 -6.77
C HIS A 219 5.64 -24.72 -5.55
N THR A 220 4.76 -25.40 -4.83
CA THR A 220 5.07 -26.14 -3.59
C THR A 220 4.50 -27.56 -3.60
N GLY A 221 4.93 -28.41 -2.67
CA GLY A 221 4.38 -29.75 -2.47
C GLY A 221 4.46 -30.62 -3.73
N ASP A 222 3.33 -31.19 -4.12
CA ASP A 222 3.24 -32.09 -5.29
C ASP A 222 3.39 -31.36 -6.63
N ALA A 223 3.31 -30.04 -6.68
CA ALA A 223 3.55 -29.28 -7.91
C ALA A 223 5.04 -29.19 -8.25
N VAL A 224 5.94 -29.43 -7.28
CA VAL A 224 7.39 -29.38 -7.46
C VAL A 224 7.87 -30.69 -8.10
N PRO A 225 8.53 -30.64 -9.29
CA PRO A 225 9.18 -31.81 -9.86
C PRO A 225 10.39 -32.21 -9.02
N LYS A 226 10.39 -33.44 -8.50
CA LYS A 226 11.47 -33.95 -7.67
C LYS A 226 11.72 -35.43 -7.89
N VAL A 227 12.99 -35.80 -7.91
CA VAL A 227 13.47 -37.20 -8.07
C VAL A 227 14.62 -37.45 -7.09
N SER A 228 14.89 -38.74 -6.82
CA SER A 228 16.09 -39.11 -6.06
C SER A 228 17.33 -39.19 -6.98
N ALA A 229 18.52 -39.16 -6.42
CA ALA A 229 19.76 -39.33 -7.20
C ALA A 229 19.85 -40.66 -7.95
N GLN A 230 19.16 -41.70 -7.50
CA GLN A 230 19.15 -43.05 -8.10
C GLN A 230 18.08 -43.19 -9.19
N THR A 231 17.22 -42.20 -9.39
CA THR A 231 16.16 -42.25 -10.40
C THR A 231 16.75 -42.31 -11.80
N LYS A 232 16.28 -43.25 -12.63
CA LYS A 232 16.72 -43.41 -14.04
C LYS A 232 16.19 -42.28 -14.91
N MET A 233 16.94 -41.93 -15.96
CA MET A 233 16.61 -40.81 -16.86
C MET A 233 15.23 -40.90 -17.51
N PRO A 234 14.67 -42.07 -17.92
CA PRO A 234 13.29 -42.12 -18.40
C PRO A 234 12.26 -41.57 -17.39
N ASP A 235 12.42 -41.91 -16.11
CA ASP A 235 11.53 -41.44 -15.04
C ASP A 235 11.77 -39.94 -14.72
N VAL A 236 13.02 -39.49 -14.84
CA VAL A 236 13.38 -38.05 -14.74
C VAL A 236 12.64 -37.25 -15.82
N ILE A 237 12.72 -37.73 -17.08
CA ILE A 237 12.04 -37.11 -18.24
C ILE A 237 10.53 -37.10 -18.05
N TYR A 238 9.97 -38.22 -17.55
CA TYR A 238 8.53 -38.33 -17.26
C TYR A 238 8.11 -37.28 -16.20
N GLU A 239 8.85 -37.15 -15.10
CA GLU A 239 8.54 -36.16 -14.04
C GLU A 239 8.62 -34.71 -14.55
N MET A 240 9.67 -34.36 -15.32
CA MET A 240 9.81 -33.05 -15.97
C MET A 240 8.61 -32.75 -16.90
N SER A 241 8.24 -33.71 -17.75
CA SER A 241 7.13 -33.56 -18.70
C SER A 241 5.79 -33.41 -18.00
N ARG A 242 5.58 -34.19 -16.93
CA ARG A 242 4.35 -34.16 -16.12
C ARG A 242 4.14 -32.82 -15.42
N LYS A 243 5.20 -32.24 -14.86
CA LYS A 243 5.15 -31.00 -14.04
C LYS A 243 5.31 -29.73 -14.87
N LYS A 244 5.86 -29.78 -16.07
CA LYS A 244 5.95 -28.69 -17.06
C LYS A 244 6.69 -27.43 -16.60
N LEU A 245 7.65 -27.57 -15.67
CA LEU A 245 8.47 -26.44 -15.20
C LEU A 245 9.86 -26.37 -15.88
N GLY A 246 10.08 -27.15 -16.96
CA GLY A 246 11.33 -27.15 -17.73
C GLY A 246 12.55 -27.66 -16.95
N MET A 247 12.35 -28.21 -15.75
CA MET A 247 13.40 -28.75 -14.89
C MET A 247 12.84 -29.77 -13.89
N THR A 248 13.74 -30.51 -13.23
CA THR A 248 13.44 -31.25 -12.01
C THR A 248 14.53 -31.07 -10.98
N THR A 249 14.17 -31.10 -9.70
CA THR A 249 15.11 -31.10 -8.59
C THR A 249 15.52 -32.54 -8.25
N VAL A 250 16.80 -32.72 -7.93
CA VAL A 250 17.34 -33.96 -7.37
C VAL A 250 17.50 -33.77 -5.88
N VAL A 251 16.85 -34.61 -5.12
CA VAL A 251 16.76 -34.47 -3.67
C VAL A 251 17.15 -35.74 -2.92
N ASP A 252 17.56 -35.55 -1.66
CA ASP A 252 17.73 -36.57 -0.65
C ASP A 252 16.64 -36.37 0.40
N GLY A 253 15.64 -37.27 0.38
CA GLY A 253 14.46 -37.16 1.24
C GLY A 253 14.78 -37.49 2.69
N ASP A 254 14.51 -36.58 3.60
CA ASP A 254 14.55 -36.79 5.04
C ASP A 254 13.13 -36.63 5.59
N PRO A 255 12.52 -37.70 6.17
CA PRO A 255 11.16 -37.64 6.69
C PRO A 255 10.94 -36.61 7.80
N LEU A 256 11.99 -36.23 8.53
CA LEU A 256 11.91 -35.30 9.66
C LEU A 256 12.30 -33.87 9.28
N LEU A 257 13.30 -33.71 8.38
CA LEU A 257 13.89 -32.43 8.05
C LEU A 257 13.46 -31.90 6.67
N GLY A 258 12.73 -32.71 5.90
CA GLY A 258 12.32 -32.40 4.51
C GLY A 258 13.40 -32.74 3.48
N ASP A 259 13.10 -32.46 2.21
CA ASP A 259 13.94 -32.81 1.07
C ASP A 259 15.20 -31.91 1.00
N ARG A 260 16.39 -32.48 1.12
CA ARG A 260 17.66 -31.77 0.90
C ARG A 260 17.95 -31.69 -0.59
N LEU A 261 18.22 -30.49 -1.10
CA LEU A 261 18.56 -30.27 -2.49
C LEU A 261 19.99 -30.78 -2.77
N LEU A 262 20.13 -31.70 -3.73
CA LEU A 262 21.41 -32.21 -4.22
C LEU A 262 21.82 -31.56 -5.55
N GLY A 263 20.85 -31.20 -6.38
CA GLY A 263 21.08 -30.61 -7.68
C GLY A 263 19.79 -30.44 -8.50
N VAL A 264 19.95 -30.08 -9.75
CA VAL A 264 18.85 -29.94 -10.72
C VAL A 264 19.21 -30.53 -12.07
N ILE A 265 18.18 -30.89 -12.85
CA ILE A 265 18.31 -31.26 -14.27
C ILE A 265 17.33 -30.37 -15.03
N SER A 266 17.80 -29.56 -15.95
CA SER A 266 16.98 -28.72 -16.83
C SER A 266 16.79 -29.36 -18.21
N ASP A 267 15.82 -28.86 -19.00
CA ASP A 267 15.64 -29.24 -20.39
C ASP A 267 16.92 -29.00 -21.22
N GLY A 268 17.67 -27.94 -20.90
CA GLY A 268 18.95 -27.66 -21.52
C GLY A 268 20.03 -28.71 -21.19
N ASP A 269 20.05 -29.20 -19.94
CA ASP A 269 20.97 -30.26 -19.51
C ASP A 269 20.63 -31.59 -20.23
N LEU A 270 19.33 -31.89 -20.27
CA LEU A 270 18.85 -33.10 -20.97
C LEU A 270 19.19 -33.08 -22.45
N ARG A 271 19.01 -31.95 -23.13
CA ARG A 271 19.36 -31.81 -24.55
C ARG A 271 20.87 -32.02 -24.77
N ARG A 272 21.72 -31.37 -24.00
CA ARG A 272 23.17 -31.55 -24.08
C ARG A 272 23.60 -32.99 -23.79
N LEU A 273 22.96 -33.64 -22.83
CA LEU A 273 23.23 -35.05 -22.50
C LEU A 273 22.92 -35.96 -23.65
N ILE A 274 21.76 -35.82 -24.31
CA ILE A 274 21.34 -36.61 -25.46
C ILE A 274 22.27 -36.37 -26.66
N GLU A 275 22.69 -35.14 -26.92
CA GLU A 275 23.67 -34.80 -27.95
C GLU A 275 25.02 -35.50 -27.74
N GLN A 276 25.48 -35.59 -26.48
CA GLN A 276 26.79 -36.19 -26.15
C GLN A 276 26.78 -37.70 -26.06
N ARG A 277 25.70 -38.31 -25.56
CA ARG A 277 25.63 -39.73 -25.20
C ARG A 277 24.63 -40.54 -26.05
N GLY A 278 23.80 -39.88 -26.85
CA GLY A 278 22.78 -40.54 -27.63
C GLY A 278 21.84 -41.38 -26.78
N LYS A 279 21.63 -42.66 -27.15
CA LYS A 279 20.74 -43.57 -26.42
C LYS A 279 21.23 -43.94 -25.03
N ASP A 280 22.56 -43.95 -24.83
CA ASP A 280 23.20 -44.31 -23.54
C ASP A 280 22.84 -43.35 -22.44
N ALA A 281 22.35 -42.14 -22.78
CA ALA A 281 21.83 -41.16 -21.82
C ALA A 281 20.67 -41.74 -20.97
N LEU A 282 19.87 -42.64 -21.51
CA LEU A 282 18.72 -43.22 -20.82
C LEU A 282 19.09 -44.22 -19.72
N ASP A 283 20.30 -44.77 -19.77
CA ASP A 283 20.79 -45.71 -18.76
C ASP A 283 21.41 -45.04 -17.53
N LEU A 284 21.64 -43.76 -17.62
CA LEU A 284 22.20 -42.96 -16.51
C LEU A 284 21.15 -42.69 -15.42
N THR A 285 21.66 -42.25 -14.25
CA THR A 285 20.83 -41.85 -13.13
C THR A 285 20.77 -40.31 -13.03
N ALA A 286 19.80 -39.79 -12.32
CA ALA A 286 19.72 -38.33 -12.02
C ALA A 286 20.98 -37.82 -11.36
N GLY A 287 21.59 -38.58 -10.44
CA GLY A 287 22.83 -38.22 -9.74
C GLY A 287 24.04 -38.10 -10.67
N ASP A 288 24.07 -38.86 -11.79
CA ASP A 288 25.13 -38.80 -12.80
C ASP A 288 25.02 -37.56 -13.69
N CYS A 289 23.82 -37.02 -13.85
CA CYS A 289 23.48 -35.99 -14.84
C CYS A 289 23.19 -34.62 -14.23
N MET A 290 22.95 -34.53 -12.93
CA MET A 290 22.52 -33.30 -12.28
C MET A 290 23.61 -32.22 -12.25
N THR A 291 23.19 -30.97 -12.36
CA THR A 291 23.99 -29.81 -11.98
C THR A 291 23.96 -29.67 -10.45
N ARG A 292 25.11 -29.86 -9.79
CA ARG A 292 25.24 -29.92 -8.31
C ARG A 292 25.18 -28.56 -7.61
N THR A 293 25.35 -27.46 -8.36
CA THR A 293 25.31 -26.09 -7.84
C THR A 293 24.20 -25.31 -8.55
N PRO A 294 22.92 -25.66 -8.28
CA PRO A 294 21.80 -24.96 -8.91
C PRO A 294 21.72 -23.52 -8.44
N LYS A 295 21.13 -22.68 -9.27
CA LYS A 295 20.81 -21.31 -8.86
C LYS A 295 19.58 -21.34 -7.98
N THR A 296 19.69 -20.74 -6.80
CA THR A 296 18.66 -20.77 -5.76
C THR A 296 18.26 -19.35 -5.34
N ILE A 297 17.09 -19.26 -4.70
CA ILE A 297 16.59 -18.02 -4.13
C ILE A 297 15.89 -18.35 -2.79
N GLY A 298 15.86 -17.39 -1.87
CA GLY A 298 15.13 -17.50 -0.61
C GLY A 298 13.63 -17.25 -0.81
N ALA A 299 12.78 -17.94 -0.04
CA ALA A 299 11.32 -17.76 -0.09
C ALA A 299 10.88 -16.33 0.26
N GLN A 300 11.63 -15.64 1.11
CA GLN A 300 11.35 -14.28 1.57
C GLN A 300 11.92 -13.19 0.65
N GLU A 301 12.66 -13.54 -0.41
CA GLU A 301 13.12 -12.56 -1.39
C GLU A 301 11.96 -12.06 -2.27
N PHE A 302 12.10 -10.87 -2.86
CA PHE A 302 11.07 -10.33 -3.73
C PHE A 302 11.03 -11.01 -5.10
N ALA A 303 9.85 -11.09 -5.68
CA ALA A 303 9.64 -11.61 -7.04
C ALA A 303 10.45 -10.82 -8.10
N ALA A 304 10.61 -9.52 -7.92
CA ALA A 304 11.48 -8.69 -8.76
C ALA A 304 12.95 -9.13 -8.72
N THR A 305 13.45 -9.58 -7.56
CA THR A 305 14.81 -10.14 -7.43
C THR A 305 14.92 -11.47 -8.16
N ALA A 306 13.88 -12.32 -8.08
CA ALA A 306 13.84 -13.58 -8.83
C ALA A 306 13.88 -13.33 -10.33
N LEU A 307 13.09 -12.38 -10.83
CA LEU A 307 13.07 -11.99 -12.25
C LEU A 307 14.44 -11.50 -12.71
N ALA A 308 15.04 -10.54 -12.01
CA ALA A 308 16.35 -10.01 -12.35
C ALA A 308 17.43 -11.10 -12.40
N ARG A 309 17.44 -12.06 -11.44
CA ARG A 309 18.36 -13.21 -11.47
C ARG A 309 18.10 -14.14 -12.66
N MET A 310 16.84 -14.39 -13.02
CA MET A 310 16.51 -15.22 -14.18
C MET A 310 16.98 -14.56 -15.47
N GLU A 311 16.81 -13.26 -15.64
CA GLU A 311 17.25 -12.49 -16.80
C GLU A 311 18.79 -12.45 -16.91
N GLU A 312 19.49 -12.13 -15.84
CA GLU A 312 20.95 -12.08 -15.79
C GLU A 312 21.57 -13.43 -16.15
N MET A 313 21.03 -14.51 -15.61
CA MET A 313 21.54 -15.85 -15.77
C MET A 313 20.97 -16.58 -17.00
N LYS A 314 20.01 -15.96 -17.71
CA LYS A 314 19.28 -16.54 -18.86
C LYS A 314 18.65 -17.91 -18.56
N ILE A 315 17.99 -18.00 -17.42
CA ILE A 315 17.27 -19.18 -16.94
C ILE A 315 15.80 -18.85 -16.73
N THR A 316 14.93 -19.85 -16.80
CA THR A 316 13.48 -19.67 -16.66
C THR A 316 12.93 -20.14 -15.33
N SER A 317 13.76 -20.71 -14.45
CA SER A 317 13.34 -21.24 -13.16
C SER A 317 14.43 -21.07 -12.11
N LEU A 318 14.02 -20.81 -10.88
CA LEU A 318 14.88 -20.81 -9.70
C LEU A 318 14.33 -21.77 -8.66
N VAL A 319 15.23 -22.53 -8.04
CA VAL A 319 14.87 -23.38 -6.90
C VAL A 319 14.78 -22.53 -5.65
N VAL A 320 13.68 -22.64 -4.94
CA VAL A 320 13.45 -21.92 -3.69
C VAL A 320 13.89 -22.80 -2.52
N VAL A 321 14.78 -22.27 -1.70
CA VAL A 321 15.37 -23.02 -0.57
C VAL A 321 15.30 -22.25 0.73
N ASP A 322 15.27 -22.99 1.84
CA ASP A 322 15.63 -22.48 3.17
C ASP A 322 17.10 -22.83 3.44
N SER A 323 17.92 -21.81 3.68
CA SER A 323 19.30 -22.01 4.10
C SER A 323 19.38 -21.97 5.61
N ARG A 324 19.53 -23.12 6.25
CA ARG A 324 19.81 -23.23 7.69
C ARG A 324 21.31 -23.21 7.98
N ALA A 325 22.11 -23.60 7.00
CA ALA A 325 23.58 -23.54 6.97
C ALA A 325 24.07 -23.56 5.52
N GLU A 326 25.30 -23.16 5.29
CA GLU A 326 25.88 -23.01 3.94
C GLU A 326 25.79 -24.27 3.06
N ASN A 327 25.67 -25.47 3.67
CA ASN A 327 25.57 -26.76 2.98
C ASN A 327 24.26 -27.53 3.26
N ASP A 328 23.26 -26.93 3.92
CA ASP A 328 21.97 -27.57 4.21
C ASP A 328 20.82 -26.77 3.56
N GLN A 329 20.77 -26.86 2.22
CA GLN A 329 19.70 -26.24 1.45
C GLN A 329 18.48 -27.16 1.41
N ARG A 330 17.41 -26.77 2.07
CA ARG A 330 16.13 -27.49 2.08
C ARG A 330 15.23 -26.96 0.99
N LEU A 331 14.73 -27.87 0.15
CA LEU A 331 13.80 -27.55 -0.93
C LEU A 331 12.47 -27.04 -0.36
N ARG A 332 12.06 -25.84 -0.76
CA ARG A 332 10.76 -25.25 -0.42
C ARG A 332 9.82 -25.24 -1.62
N GLY A 333 10.37 -25.00 -2.81
CA GLY A 333 9.58 -24.88 -4.02
C GLY A 333 10.41 -24.55 -5.24
N ILE A 334 9.71 -24.19 -6.32
CA ILE A 334 10.29 -23.66 -7.55
C ILE A 334 9.46 -22.45 -7.98
N VAL A 335 10.10 -21.38 -8.37
CA VAL A 335 9.47 -20.25 -9.05
C VAL A 335 9.87 -20.27 -10.53
N HIS A 336 8.89 -20.15 -11.42
CA HIS A 336 9.08 -20.17 -12.86
C HIS A 336 8.79 -18.79 -13.46
N LEU A 337 9.46 -18.44 -14.55
CA LEU A 337 9.33 -17.14 -15.22
C LEU A 337 7.86 -16.81 -15.61
N HIS A 338 7.06 -17.80 -15.99
CA HIS A 338 5.65 -17.61 -16.30
C HIS A 338 4.81 -17.18 -15.08
N ASP A 339 5.20 -17.59 -13.86
CA ASP A 339 4.52 -17.16 -12.63
C ASP A 339 4.75 -15.66 -12.38
N LEU A 340 5.93 -15.18 -12.79
CA LEU A 340 6.31 -13.77 -12.69
C LEU A 340 5.68 -12.93 -13.82
N TRP A 341 5.50 -13.47 -15.02
CA TRP A 341 4.82 -12.78 -16.14
C TRP A 341 3.33 -12.57 -15.86
N GLY A 342 2.64 -13.49 -15.23
CA GLY A 342 1.26 -13.31 -14.77
C GLY A 342 1.09 -12.13 -13.83
N THR A 343 2.18 -11.57 -13.33
CA THR A 343 2.22 -10.38 -12.48
C THR A 343 2.41 -9.07 -13.27
N GLU A 344 2.45 -9.08 -14.63
CA GLU A 344 2.70 -7.88 -15.48
C GLU A 344 3.99 -7.13 -15.11
N MET A 345 5.02 -7.83 -14.66
CA MET A 345 6.32 -7.24 -14.33
C MET A 345 7.23 -7.04 -15.56
N VAL A 346 6.83 -7.55 -16.71
CA VAL A 346 7.54 -7.43 -18.00
C VAL A 346 6.72 -6.57 -18.96
#